data_6a34f4b61da6beeb8b799105f189a0f5
#
_entry.id   6a34f4b61da6beeb8b799105f189a0f5
#
_cell.length_a   1.000
_cell.length_b   1.000
_cell.length_c   1.000
_cell.angle_alpha   90.00
_cell.angle_beta   90.00
_cell.angle_gamma   90.00
#
_symmetry.space_group_name_H-M   'P 1'
#
loop_
_entity.id
_entity.type
_entity.pdbx_description
1 polymer ?
#
loop_
_entity_poly.entity_id
_entity_poly.type
_entity_poly.pdbx_seq_one_letter_code
_entity_poly.pdbx_strand_id
1 'polypeptide(L)'
;MFVYIFKNSIFATVKSFSERFARLFVVNGYFSKIALATVIGFVTGLVAVAFHYGLEFANKLVRMPWVGEGALPWWSFAAMPTVGGLVVGLLIYRVARAPEAAGQGTDNMIRSFHYQGGKIRARVAPVKFVTSIITLSTGGSAGYEGPITQIGSGVASTLSSLFKMPQSLRRQFTLAGTAAGLGAIFKAPLAGALTSVEVLYREDFESNAFVTSIVSSVVAFTVYIATVGTAPAIAGVPAFPLTNGIELLACAVLGVICFPFSYLYVRCYSESESRFARWKMPDWLKPAVGGAFISVIILAYPEVAGGGFEFIGEIMNGLIPHTVWGVFLLLAIAIAKIVATAFTVGSGGSGGVFGPSLFIGGVLGAMFAGICELLFPGTVRAPEMFILVGMGAFFAGAAKAPIAGVVMVCEMTGSYSLLPGLMIAAVMHIAFSRPWSIYKSQVHNKFASPAHKSDMDVDVLGVMTVGDVIEPCEMKTLKANESLTEVLKFVDFNYVYPVYEGDNYIGLLDMSIVKTAYISSPDLIQHLLISDCTVKAPMLTTSMDLHTALKMFVRTAMPELCVKNADGEVIGVLSHAALFKAYDRTVKQELR
;
A
#
# COMPACT_ATOMS: atom_id res chain seq x y z
N MET A 1 33.61 -6.21 -31.30
CA MET A 1 32.74 -5.77 -32.41
C MET A 1 31.43 -6.56 -32.48
N PHE A 2 31.42 -7.89 -32.49
CA PHE A 2 30.20 -8.74 -32.52
C PHE A 2 29.26 -8.52 -31.32
N VAL A 3 29.75 -8.41 -30.09
CA VAL A 3 28.95 -8.17 -28.89
C VAL A 3 28.27 -6.80 -28.90
N TYR A 4 28.88 -5.81 -29.53
CA TYR A 4 28.33 -4.45 -29.65
C TYR A 4 27.21 -4.37 -30.69
N ILE A 5 27.34 -5.11 -31.80
CA ILE A 5 26.33 -5.19 -32.86
C ILE A 5 25.11 -5.99 -32.38
N PHE A 6 25.32 -7.10 -31.65
CA PHE A 6 24.25 -7.91 -31.08
C PHE A 6 23.47 -7.14 -30.00
N LYS A 7 24.15 -6.37 -29.16
CA LYS A 7 23.55 -5.51 -28.14
C LYS A 7 22.68 -4.40 -28.76
N ASN A 8 23.16 -3.77 -29.83
CA ASN A 8 22.42 -2.71 -30.53
C ASN A 8 21.22 -3.23 -31.34
N SER A 9 21.35 -4.43 -31.94
CA SER A 9 20.23 -5.06 -32.68
C SER A 9 19.10 -5.48 -31.75
N ILE A 10 19.42 -6.14 -30.62
CA ILE A 10 18.43 -6.51 -29.62
C ILE A 10 17.78 -5.25 -29.02
N PHE A 11 18.56 -4.20 -28.71
CA PHE A 11 18.03 -2.93 -28.21
C PHE A 11 17.10 -2.23 -29.21
N ALA A 12 17.44 -2.24 -30.49
CA ALA A 12 16.62 -1.66 -31.55
C ALA A 12 15.31 -2.44 -31.74
N THR A 13 15.36 -3.77 -31.73
CA THR A 13 14.18 -4.64 -31.85
C THR A 13 13.27 -4.49 -30.63
N VAL A 14 13.83 -4.48 -29.43
CA VAL A 14 13.07 -4.26 -28.17
C VAL A 14 12.48 -2.85 -28.16
N LYS A 15 13.18 -1.84 -28.63
CA LYS A 15 12.69 -0.46 -28.72
C LYS A 15 11.53 -0.33 -29.70
N SER A 16 11.65 -0.91 -30.91
CA SER A 16 10.57 -0.92 -31.93
C SER A 16 9.33 -1.69 -31.42
N PHE A 17 9.54 -2.84 -30.77
CA PHE A 17 8.47 -3.61 -30.15
C PHE A 17 7.80 -2.82 -29.02
N SER A 18 8.58 -2.17 -28.15
CA SER A 18 8.07 -1.35 -27.05
C SER A 18 7.23 -0.16 -27.53
N GLU A 19 7.63 0.48 -28.63
CA GLU A 19 6.91 1.62 -29.20
C GLU A 19 5.61 1.20 -29.89
N ARG A 20 5.59 0.04 -30.56
CA ARG A 20 4.36 -0.55 -31.13
C ARG A 20 3.42 -1.03 -30.02
N PHE A 21 3.95 -1.67 -29.00
CA PHE A 21 3.18 -2.14 -27.85
C PHE A 21 2.60 -0.97 -27.05
N ALA A 22 3.38 0.10 -26.79
CA ALA A 22 2.90 1.30 -26.13
C ALA A 22 1.73 1.97 -26.87
N ARG A 23 1.75 2.01 -28.22
CA ARG A 23 0.64 2.52 -29.03
C ARG A 23 -0.63 1.64 -28.94
N LEU A 24 -0.47 0.32 -28.89
CA LEU A 24 -1.60 -0.61 -28.68
C LEU A 24 -2.27 -0.36 -27.30
N PHE A 25 -1.49 -0.04 -26.28
CA PHE A 25 -2.00 0.23 -24.92
C PHE A 25 -2.73 1.56 -24.79
N VAL A 26 -2.33 2.59 -25.55
CA VAL A 26 -3.00 3.89 -25.56
C VAL A 26 -4.33 3.82 -26.32
N VAL A 27 -4.45 2.92 -27.29
CA VAL A 27 -5.62 2.86 -28.20
C VAL A 27 -6.77 2.01 -27.65
N ASN A 28 -6.51 0.97 -26.82
CA ASN A 28 -7.53 -0.05 -26.48
C ASN A 28 -7.93 -0.15 -24.98
N GLY A 29 -7.66 0.84 -24.13
CA GLY A 29 -8.28 1.00 -22.80
C GLY A 29 -8.13 -0.20 -21.84
N TYR A 30 -9.22 -0.84 -21.50
CA TYR A 30 -9.33 -1.84 -20.44
C TYR A 30 -8.63 -3.18 -20.76
N PHE A 31 -8.82 -3.72 -21.99
CA PHE A 31 -8.20 -4.99 -22.42
C PHE A 31 -6.68 -4.96 -22.38
N SER A 32 -6.09 -3.84 -22.71
CA SER A 32 -4.64 -3.68 -22.68
C SER A 32 -4.07 -3.77 -21.27
N LYS A 33 -4.79 -3.24 -20.28
CA LYS A 33 -4.40 -3.36 -18.85
C LYS A 33 -4.43 -4.82 -18.40
N ILE A 34 -5.47 -5.57 -18.78
CA ILE A 34 -5.60 -7.00 -18.48
C ILE A 34 -4.46 -7.80 -19.15
N ALA A 35 -4.19 -7.57 -20.42
CA ALA A 35 -3.12 -8.26 -21.14
C ALA A 35 -1.75 -8.03 -20.50
N LEU A 36 -1.44 -6.79 -20.09
CA LEU A 36 -0.18 -6.51 -19.39
C LEU A 36 -0.15 -7.12 -17.98
N ALA A 37 -1.25 -7.07 -17.25
CA ALA A 37 -1.36 -7.74 -15.95
C ALA A 37 -1.10 -9.25 -16.07
N THR A 38 -1.60 -9.88 -17.15
CA THR A 38 -1.32 -11.27 -17.49
C THR A 38 0.18 -11.52 -17.74
N VAL A 39 0.84 -10.66 -18.53
CA VAL A 39 2.29 -10.76 -18.79
C VAL A 39 3.09 -10.58 -17.48
N ILE A 40 2.73 -9.59 -16.66
CA ILE A 40 3.36 -9.36 -15.37
C ILE A 40 3.19 -10.57 -14.46
N GLY A 41 1.96 -11.13 -14.39
CA GLY A 41 1.66 -12.33 -13.62
C GLY A 41 2.48 -13.52 -14.07
N PHE A 42 2.58 -13.77 -15.36
CA PHE A 42 3.37 -14.86 -15.93
C PHE A 42 4.86 -14.74 -15.59
N VAL A 43 5.46 -13.58 -15.86
CA VAL A 43 6.88 -13.35 -15.58
C VAL A 43 7.17 -13.43 -14.08
N THR A 44 6.33 -12.80 -13.25
CA THR A 44 6.49 -12.83 -11.78
C THR A 44 6.27 -14.24 -11.24
N GLY A 45 5.34 -15.01 -11.81
CA GLY A 45 5.12 -16.41 -11.46
C GLY A 45 6.36 -17.27 -11.71
N LEU A 46 7.01 -17.12 -12.87
CA LEU A 46 8.27 -17.80 -13.16
C LEU A 46 9.39 -17.38 -12.18
N VAL A 47 9.46 -16.10 -11.83
CA VAL A 47 10.44 -15.61 -10.85
C VAL A 47 10.14 -16.16 -9.45
N ALA A 48 8.87 -16.30 -9.07
CA ALA A 48 8.47 -16.92 -7.79
C ALA A 48 8.85 -18.41 -7.74
N VAL A 49 8.66 -19.14 -8.84
CA VAL A 49 9.12 -20.54 -8.98
C VAL A 49 10.64 -20.62 -8.83
N ALA A 50 11.39 -19.77 -9.52
CA ALA A 50 12.84 -19.72 -9.43
C ALA A 50 13.30 -19.38 -8.00
N PHE A 51 12.58 -18.48 -7.30
CA PHE A 51 12.86 -18.13 -5.92
C PHE A 51 12.61 -19.30 -4.96
N HIS A 52 11.53 -20.03 -5.16
CA HIS A 52 11.21 -21.24 -4.37
C HIS A 52 12.31 -22.29 -4.47
N TYR A 53 12.65 -22.71 -5.69
CA TYR A 53 13.70 -23.71 -5.89
C TYR A 53 15.08 -23.20 -5.52
N GLY A 54 15.35 -21.90 -5.73
CA GLY A 54 16.58 -21.26 -5.29
C GLY A 54 16.75 -21.29 -3.77
N LEU A 55 15.66 -21.05 -3.03
CA LEU A 55 15.67 -21.13 -1.57
C LEU A 55 15.80 -22.58 -1.08
N GLU A 56 15.09 -23.51 -1.70
CA GLU A 56 15.20 -24.94 -1.37
C GLU A 56 16.63 -25.47 -1.61
N PHE A 57 17.21 -25.14 -2.77
CA PHE A 57 18.59 -25.50 -3.09
C PHE A 57 19.60 -24.91 -2.10
N ALA A 58 19.44 -23.61 -1.78
CA ALA A 58 20.32 -22.94 -0.83
C ALA A 58 20.19 -23.50 0.59
N ASN A 59 18.96 -23.83 1.03
CA ASN A 59 18.73 -24.50 2.32
C ASN A 59 19.43 -25.86 2.37
N LYS A 60 19.31 -26.67 1.33
CA LYS A 60 20.00 -27.96 1.24
C LYS A 60 21.53 -27.79 1.28
N LEU A 61 22.04 -26.85 0.50
CA LEU A 61 23.49 -26.58 0.42
C LEU A 61 24.05 -26.08 1.76
N VAL A 62 23.38 -25.12 2.39
CA VAL A 62 23.82 -24.53 3.65
C VAL A 62 23.72 -25.53 4.80
N ARG A 63 22.68 -26.35 4.85
CA ARG A 63 22.47 -27.35 5.91
C ARG A 63 23.27 -28.64 5.72
N MET A 64 23.85 -28.87 4.54
CA MET A 64 24.60 -30.08 4.20
C MET A 64 25.68 -30.48 5.25
N PRO A 65 26.48 -29.56 5.83
CA PRO A 65 27.47 -29.89 6.82
C PRO A 65 26.90 -30.45 8.16
N TRP A 66 25.59 -30.27 8.41
CA TRP A 66 24.92 -30.67 9.65
C TRP A 66 23.99 -31.87 9.48
N VAL A 67 24.06 -32.58 8.34
CA VAL A 67 23.20 -33.73 8.02
C VAL A 67 24.08 -34.93 7.64
N GLY A 68 23.78 -36.10 8.17
CA GLY A 68 24.44 -37.36 7.85
C GLY A 68 25.55 -37.79 8.81
N GLU A 69 26.27 -38.87 8.46
CA GLU A 69 27.39 -39.37 9.25
C GLU A 69 28.56 -38.37 9.22
N GLY A 70 29.08 -38.00 10.39
CA GLY A 70 30.12 -36.98 10.53
C GLY A 70 29.60 -35.55 10.55
N ALA A 71 28.29 -35.34 10.74
CA ALA A 71 27.66 -34.02 10.82
C ALA A 71 28.30 -33.15 11.91
N LEU A 72 28.45 -31.85 11.60
CA LEU A 72 28.86 -30.86 12.58
C LEU A 72 27.84 -30.76 13.72
N PRO A 73 28.27 -30.41 14.95
CA PRO A 73 27.34 -30.17 16.05
C PRO A 73 26.31 -29.08 15.69
N TRP A 74 25.04 -29.33 15.98
CA TRP A 74 23.93 -28.45 15.62
C TRP A 74 24.12 -27.00 16.08
N TRP A 75 24.74 -26.78 17.23
CA TRP A 75 25.03 -25.43 17.77
C TRP A 75 25.98 -24.62 16.89
N SER A 76 26.81 -25.25 16.07
CA SER A 76 27.73 -24.56 15.16
C SER A 76 26.98 -23.87 13.99
N PHE A 77 25.75 -24.33 13.68
CA PHE A 77 24.86 -23.65 12.73
C PHE A 77 24.51 -22.21 13.19
N ALA A 78 24.52 -21.96 14.49
CA ALA A 78 24.25 -20.62 15.03
C ALA A 78 25.22 -19.54 14.51
N ALA A 79 26.41 -19.89 13.99
CA ALA A 79 27.31 -18.91 13.36
C ALA A 79 26.86 -18.46 11.96
N MET A 80 25.98 -19.22 11.30
CA MET A 80 25.57 -18.98 9.92
C MET A 80 24.87 -17.62 9.69
N PRO A 81 23.95 -17.12 10.57
CA PRO A 81 23.36 -15.79 10.40
C PRO A 81 24.39 -14.65 10.35
N THR A 82 25.48 -14.77 11.11
CA THR A 82 26.58 -13.79 11.07
C THR A 82 27.29 -13.78 9.72
N VAL A 83 27.64 -14.96 9.20
CA VAL A 83 28.30 -15.12 7.90
C VAL A 83 27.37 -14.67 6.78
N GLY A 84 26.11 -15.12 6.80
CA GLY A 84 25.09 -14.73 5.84
C GLY A 84 24.87 -13.22 5.82
N GLY A 85 24.77 -12.59 7.00
CA GLY A 85 24.63 -11.14 7.16
C GLY A 85 25.81 -10.37 6.55
N LEU A 86 27.04 -10.87 6.73
CA LEU A 86 28.23 -10.28 6.13
C LEU A 86 28.18 -10.33 4.59
N VAL A 87 27.86 -11.51 4.04
CA VAL A 87 27.75 -11.70 2.58
C VAL A 87 26.66 -10.83 2.00
N VAL A 88 25.49 -10.78 2.63
CA VAL A 88 24.36 -9.94 2.22
C VAL A 88 24.72 -8.46 2.24
N GLY A 89 25.36 -8.00 3.30
CA GLY A 89 25.81 -6.61 3.41
C GLY A 89 26.81 -6.24 2.32
N LEU A 90 27.81 -7.08 2.05
CA LEU A 90 28.77 -6.87 0.97
C LEU A 90 28.09 -6.83 -0.41
N LEU A 91 27.17 -7.76 -0.68
CA LEU A 91 26.44 -7.80 -1.96
C LEU A 91 25.60 -6.54 -2.17
N ILE A 92 24.82 -6.11 -1.17
CA ILE A 92 23.93 -4.94 -1.28
C ILE A 92 24.72 -3.64 -1.45
N TYR A 93 25.70 -3.39 -0.59
CA TYR A 93 26.32 -2.07 -0.48
C TYR A 93 27.59 -1.90 -1.31
N ARG A 94 28.40 -2.97 -1.46
CA ARG A 94 29.69 -2.90 -2.18
C ARG A 94 29.59 -3.36 -3.63
N VAL A 95 28.98 -4.52 -3.87
CA VAL A 95 28.91 -5.13 -5.20
C VAL A 95 27.79 -4.50 -6.04
N ALA A 96 26.53 -4.65 -5.61
CA ALA A 96 25.37 -4.21 -6.39
C ALA A 96 25.04 -2.73 -6.23
N ARG A 97 25.47 -2.10 -5.16
CA ARG A 97 25.15 -0.70 -4.80
C ARG A 97 23.65 -0.41 -4.87
N ALA A 98 22.85 -1.32 -4.28
CA ALA A 98 21.40 -1.30 -4.28
C ALA A 98 20.84 -1.29 -2.84
N PRO A 99 21.04 -0.20 -2.07
CA PRO A 99 20.62 -0.13 -0.66
C PRO A 99 19.13 -0.37 -0.46
N GLU A 100 18.29 -0.16 -1.48
CA GLU A 100 16.85 -0.44 -1.41
C GLU A 100 16.53 -1.95 -1.33
N ALA A 101 17.49 -2.84 -1.60
CA ALA A 101 17.32 -4.27 -1.40
C ALA A 101 17.54 -4.69 0.07
N ALA A 102 18.05 -3.79 0.93
CA ALA A 102 18.19 -4.03 2.36
C ALA A 102 16.84 -3.98 3.07
N GLY A 103 16.77 -4.62 4.24
CA GLY A 103 15.59 -4.58 5.12
C GLY A 103 14.35 -5.21 4.51
N GLN A 104 13.18 -4.72 4.94
CA GLN A 104 11.91 -5.25 4.48
C GLN A 104 11.50 -4.74 3.08
N GLY A 105 11.08 -5.67 2.21
CA GLY A 105 10.73 -5.35 0.84
C GLY A 105 9.37 -4.66 0.67
N THR A 106 8.40 -5.02 1.50
CA THR A 106 7.02 -4.49 1.41
C THR A 106 6.98 -2.99 1.68
N ASP A 107 7.68 -2.49 2.70
CA ASP A 107 7.73 -1.04 2.97
C ASP A 107 8.39 -0.25 1.83
N ASN A 108 9.43 -0.82 1.20
CA ASN A 108 10.06 -0.23 0.02
C ASN A 108 9.10 -0.18 -1.18
N MET A 109 8.23 -1.18 -1.37
CA MET A 109 7.16 -1.17 -2.38
C MET A 109 6.15 -0.07 -2.08
N ILE A 110 5.64 0.02 -0.84
CA ILE A 110 4.69 1.05 -0.39
C ILE A 110 5.28 2.44 -0.62
N ARG A 111 6.53 2.65 -0.22
CA ARG A 111 7.26 3.90 -0.46
C ARG A 111 7.38 4.25 -1.94
N SER A 112 7.67 3.26 -2.79
CA SER A 112 7.73 3.45 -4.24
C SER A 112 6.38 3.89 -4.81
N PHE A 113 5.29 3.31 -4.35
CA PHE A 113 3.93 3.67 -4.76
C PHE A 113 3.60 5.12 -4.41
N HIS A 114 3.73 5.51 -3.14
CA HIS A 114 3.32 6.84 -2.68
C HIS A 114 4.24 7.96 -3.14
N TYR A 115 5.57 7.75 -3.11
CA TYR A 115 6.54 8.84 -3.24
C TYR A 115 7.37 8.80 -4.52
N GLN A 116 7.42 7.65 -5.25
CA GLN A 116 8.30 7.48 -6.41
C GLN A 116 7.54 7.15 -7.70
N GLY A 117 6.21 7.31 -7.71
CA GLY A 117 5.37 7.02 -8.88
C GLY A 117 5.46 5.57 -9.37
N GLY A 118 5.63 4.61 -8.44
CA GLY A 118 5.78 3.18 -8.74
C GLY A 118 7.13 2.82 -9.39
N LYS A 119 8.15 3.69 -9.34
CA LYS A 119 9.44 3.43 -9.97
C LYS A 119 10.39 2.70 -9.00
N ILE A 120 10.81 1.48 -9.37
CA ILE A 120 11.82 0.69 -8.68
C ILE A 120 12.96 0.45 -9.66
N ARG A 121 14.21 0.67 -9.23
CA ARG A 121 15.38 0.45 -10.10
C ARG A 121 15.50 -1.03 -10.47
N ALA A 122 15.67 -1.34 -11.76
CA ALA A 122 15.66 -2.71 -12.28
C ALA A 122 16.65 -3.66 -11.56
N ARG A 123 17.78 -3.15 -11.07
CA ARG A 123 18.77 -3.94 -10.32
C ARG A 123 18.30 -4.37 -8.92
N VAL A 124 17.25 -3.73 -8.36
CA VAL A 124 16.78 -4.04 -6.99
C VAL A 124 16.19 -5.45 -6.91
N ALA A 125 15.36 -5.84 -7.88
CA ALA A 125 14.71 -7.15 -7.89
C ALA A 125 15.72 -8.33 -7.88
N PRO A 126 16.71 -8.41 -8.78
CA PRO A 126 17.70 -9.52 -8.74
C PRO A 126 18.60 -9.48 -7.50
N VAL A 127 18.94 -8.29 -6.99
CA VAL A 127 19.72 -8.18 -5.75
C VAL A 127 18.90 -8.69 -4.57
N LYS A 128 17.64 -8.27 -4.46
CA LYS A 128 16.71 -8.75 -3.42
C LYS A 128 16.54 -10.25 -3.49
N PHE A 129 16.39 -10.80 -4.69
CA PHE A 129 16.28 -12.25 -4.94
C PHE A 129 17.45 -13.02 -4.30
N VAL A 130 18.68 -12.68 -4.65
CA VAL A 130 19.88 -13.38 -4.17
C VAL A 130 20.08 -13.15 -2.67
N THR A 131 20.01 -11.92 -2.22
CA THR A 131 20.30 -11.58 -0.81
C THR A 131 19.26 -12.14 0.16
N SER A 132 18.00 -12.26 -0.25
CA SER A 132 16.97 -12.87 0.60
C SER A 132 17.12 -14.38 0.71
N ILE A 133 17.51 -15.06 -0.39
CA ILE A 133 17.83 -16.49 -0.34
C ILE A 133 18.98 -16.72 0.66
N ILE A 134 20.06 -15.93 0.59
CA ILE A 134 21.17 -16.04 1.52
C ILE A 134 20.73 -15.79 2.96
N THR A 135 20.00 -14.70 3.23
CA THR A 135 19.54 -14.39 4.60
C THR A 135 18.72 -15.52 5.19
N LEU A 136 17.76 -16.05 4.41
CA LEU A 136 16.84 -17.09 4.90
C LEU A 136 17.52 -18.44 5.08
N SER A 137 18.34 -18.86 4.10
CA SER A 137 19.04 -20.16 4.16
C SER A 137 20.11 -20.22 5.25
N THR A 138 20.73 -19.08 5.60
CA THR A 138 21.70 -19.00 6.69
C THR A 138 21.06 -18.83 8.08
N GLY A 139 19.74 -18.94 8.21
CA GLY A 139 19.04 -18.91 9.50
C GLY A 139 18.61 -17.51 9.96
N GLY A 140 18.74 -16.48 9.13
CA GLY A 140 18.20 -15.15 9.45
C GLY A 140 16.68 -15.23 9.71
N SER A 141 16.24 -14.70 10.85
CA SER A 141 14.81 -14.71 11.25
C SER A 141 14.02 -13.70 10.44
N ALA A 142 13.41 -14.16 9.34
CA ALA A 142 12.65 -13.32 8.42
C ALA A 142 11.73 -14.17 7.54
N GLY A 143 10.75 -13.53 6.90
CA GLY A 143 9.88 -14.14 5.92
C GLY A 143 10.36 -13.91 4.48
N TYR A 144 9.89 -14.74 3.56
CA TYR A 144 10.16 -14.62 2.11
C TYR A 144 9.14 -13.71 1.40
N GLU A 145 8.11 -13.27 2.08
CA GLU A 145 6.99 -12.50 1.53
C GLU A 145 7.40 -11.06 1.17
N GLY A 146 8.11 -10.39 2.08
CA GLY A 146 8.65 -9.06 1.80
C GLY A 146 9.58 -9.04 0.59
N PRO A 147 10.53 -9.97 0.50
CA PRO A 147 11.33 -10.18 -0.70
C PRO A 147 10.51 -10.35 -1.97
N ILE A 148 9.58 -11.30 -2.00
CA ILE A 148 8.80 -11.58 -3.21
C ILE A 148 7.90 -10.40 -3.62
N THR A 149 7.37 -9.65 -2.64
CA THR A 149 6.66 -8.39 -2.85
C THR A 149 7.53 -7.37 -3.60
N GLN A 150 8.76 -7.16 -3.14
CA GLN A 150 9.68 -6.22 -3.77
C GLN A 150 10.22 -6.72 -5.12
N ILE A 151 10.42 -8.02 -5.27
CA ILE A 151 10.84 -8.65 -6.54
C ILE A 151 9.72 -8.49 -7.57
N GLY A 152 8.50 -8.89 -7.25
CA GLY A 152 7.34 -8.81 -8.15
C GLY A 152 7.02 -7.36 -8.56
N SER A 153 7.01 -6.45 -7.59
CA SER A 153 6.84 -5.01 -7.87
C SER A 153 7.97 -4.44 -8.72
N GLY A 154 9.22 -4.90 -8.51
CA GLY A 154 10.39 -4.52 -9.30
C GLY A 154 10.33 -5.00 -10.74
N VAL A 155 9.86 -6.25 -10.96
CA VAL A 155 9.60 -6.80 -12.31
C VAL A 155 8.56 -5.96 -13.03
N ALA A 156 7.42 -5.70 -12.40
CA ALA A 156 6.33 -4.90 -12.96
C ALA A 156 6.74 -3.45 -13.24
N SER A 157 7.48 -2.82 -12.33
CA SER A 157 8.04 -1.47 -12.51
C SER A 157 9.01 -1.41 -13.69
N THR A 158 9.85 -2.45 -13.87
CA THR A 158 10.79 -2.54 -14.98
C THR A 158 10.07 -2.69 -16.30
N LEU A 159 9.08 -3.59 -16.40
CA LEU A 159 8.25 -3.77 -17.59
C LEU A 159 7.49 -2.48 -17.94
N SER A 160 6.84 -1.86 -16.96
CA SER A 160 6.11 -0.59 -17.16
C SER A 160 7.04 0.55 -17.62
N SER A 161 8.28 0.59 -17.13
CA SER A 161 9.27 1.58 -17.54
C SER A 161 9.80 1.31 -18.96
N LEU A 162 9.98 0.03 -19.32
CA LEU A 162 10.37 -0.40 -20.67
C LEU A 162 9.31 0.03 -21.71
N PHE A 163 8.02 -0.09 -21.36
CA PHE A 163 6.90 0.35 -22.19
C PHE A 163 6.57 1.85 -22.06
N LYS A 164 7.38 2.62 -21.34
CA LYS A 164 7.23 4.09 -21.15
C LYS A 164 5.84 4.49 -20.64
N MET A 165 5.28 3.71 -19.73
CA MET A 165 3.95 3.96 -19.19
C MET A 165 3.88 5.19 -18.29
N PRO A 166 2.75 5.91 -18.25
CA PRO A 166 2.53 7.01 -17.34
C PRO A 166 2.60 6.55 -15.87
N GLN A 167 2.85 7.48 -14.95
CA GLN A 167 3.07 7.17 -13.53
C GLN A 167 1.87 6.46 -12.89
N SER A 168 0.65 6.88 -13.22
CA SER A 168 -0.59 6.27 -12.72
C SER A 168 -0.69 4.78 -13.06
N LEU A 169 -0.46 4.41 -14.33
CA LEU A 169 -0.46 3.02 -14.76
C LEU A 169 0.72 2.23 -14.16
N ARG A 170 1.90 2.83 -14.07
CA ARG A 170 3.06 2.17 -13.46
C ARG A 170 2.81 1.82 -11.99
N ARG A 171 2.15 2.70 -11.20
CA ARG A 171 1.71 2.42 -9.83
C ARG A 171 0.78 1.21 -9.79
N GLN A 172 -0.27 1.19 -10.63
CA GLN A 172 -1.21 0.07 -10.71
C GLN A 172 -0.49 -1.26 -11.02
N PHE A 173 0.40 -1.27 -12.01
CA PHE A 173 1.15 -2.48 -12.37
C PHE A 173 2.18 -2.90 -11.32
N THR A 174 2.77 -1.96 -10.59
CA THR A 174 3.63 -2.27 -9.45
C THR A 174 2.87 -3.08 -8.39
N LEU A 175 1.60 -2.73 -8.13
CA LEU A 175 0.71 -3.50 -7.24
C LEU A 175 0.34 -4.86 -7.85
N ALA A 176 0.07 -4.91 -9.16
CA ALA A 176 -0.19 -6.17 -9.86
C ALA A 176 1.00 -7.14 -9.75
N GLY A 177 2.25 -6.64 -9.85
CA GLY A 177 3.44 -7.45 -9.62
C GLY A 177 3.61 -7.90 -8.16
N THR A 178 3.26 -7.04 -7.21
CA THR A 178 3.17 -7.40 -5.78
C THR A 178 2.18 -8.54 -5.56
N ALA A 179 0.97 -8.40 -6.09
CA ALA A 179 -0.09 -9.41 -6.00
C ALA A 179 0.34 -10.76 -6.60
N ALA A 180 0.99 -10.71 -7.77
CA ALA A 180 1.52 -11.88 -8.45
C ALA A 180 2.56 -12.63 -7.59
N GLY A 181 3.49 -11.91 -6.98
CA GLY A 181 4.51 -12.49 -6.11
C GLY A 181 3.90 -13.17 -4.89
N LEU A 182 3.03 -12.47 -4.17
CA LEU A 182 2.36 -12.99 -2.97
C LEU A 182 1.42 -14.15 -3.29
N GLY A 183 0.56 -13.99 -4.30
CA GLY A 183 -0.40 -15.02 -4.69
C GLY A 183 0.25 -16.32 -5.14
N ALA A 184 1.40 -16.24 -5.82
CA ALA A 184 2.17 -17.41 -6.20
C ALA A 184 2.78 -18.12 -4.97
N ILE A 185 3.60 -17.40 -4.18
CA ILE A 185 4.41 -18.02 -3.13
C ILE A 185 3.56 -18.62 -1.99
N PHE A 186 2.44 -17.98 -1.67
CA PHE A 186 1.49 -18.46 -0.66
C PHE A 186 0.42 -19.43 -1.20
N LYS A 187 0.36 -19.60 -2.51
CA LYS A 187 -0.74 -20.31 -3.18
C LYS A 187 -2.11 -19.72 -2.81
N ALA A 188 -2.16 -18.39 -2.68
CA ALA A 188 -3.27 -17.60 -2.17
C ALA A 188 -3.55 -16.41 -3.11
N PRO A 189 -4.16 -16.64 -4.29
CA PRO A 189 -4.27 -15.62 -5.33
C PRO A 189 -5.16 -14.44 -4.94
N LEU A 190 -6.28 -14.65 -4.26
CA LEU A 190 -7.17 -13.59 -3.81
C LEU A 190 -6.52 -12.78 -2.68
N ALA A 191 -5.92 -13.45 -1.72
CA ALA A 191 -5.23 -12.78 -0.62
C ALA A 191 -4.01 -11.99 -1.11
N GLY A 192 -3.26 -12.50 -2.09
CA GLY A 192 -2.17 -11.76 -2.70
C GLY A 192 -2.63 -10.48 -3.38
N ALA A 193 -3.76 -10.53 -4.10
CA ALA A 193 -4.37 -9.35 -4.72
C ALA A 193 -4.86 -8.34 -3.66
N LEU A 194 -5.58 -8.80 -2.62
CA LEU A 194 -6.06 -7.97 -1.52
C LEU A 194 -4.90 -7.32 -0.75
N THR A 195 -3.88 -8.10 -0.39
CA THR A 195 -2.71 -7.58 0.31
C THR A 195 -2.06 -6.44 -0.47
N SER A 196 -1.91 -6.58 -1.79
CA SER A 196 -1.23 -5.58 -2.62
C SER A 196 -1.90 -4.21 -2.59
N VAL A 197 -3.22 -4.15 -2.42
CA VAL A 197 -4.02 -2.92 -2.46
C VAL A 197 -4.41 -2.41 -1.08
N GLU A 198 -4.45 -3.27 -0.07
CA GLU A 198 -4.83 -2.91 1.31
C GLU A 198 -3.63 -2.41 2.13
N VAL A 199 -2.43 -2.99 1.98
CA VAL A 199 -1.26 -2.63 2.79
C VAL A 199 -0.69 -1.23 2.51
N LEU A 200 -1.20 -0.53 1.52
CA LEU A 200 -0.79 0.85 1.20
C LEU A 200 -1.28 1.85 2.23
N TYR A 201 -2.42 1.59 2.83
CA TYR A 201 -3.16 2.49 3.72
C TYR A 201 -3.42 1.84 5.07
N ARG A 202 -3.65 2.67 6.10
CA ARG A 202 -4.07 2.17 7.41
C ARG A 202 -5.57 1.93 7.50
N GLU A 203 -6.35 2.73 6.79
CA GLU A 203 -7.82 2.75 6.85
C GLU A 203 -8.48 2.93 5.47
N ASP A 204 -7.82 2.49 4.38
CA ASP A 204 -8.32 2.65 3.01
C ASP A 204 -7.84 1.49 2.11
N PHE A 205 -8.22 1.54 0.83
CA PHE A 205 -8.02 0.47 -0.13
C PHE A 205 -7.81 1.02 -1.55
N GLU A 206 -6.80 0.53 -2.30
CA GLU A 206 -6.48 0.98 -3.67
C GLU A 206 -7.33 0.25 -4.72
N SER A 207 -8.60 0.66 -4.86
CA SER A 207 -9.58 0.03 -5.76
C SER A 207 -9.18 0.04 -7.24
N ASN A 208 -8.47 1.09 -7.70
CA ASN A 208 -8.08 1.25 -9.11
C ASN A 208 -7.12 0.16 -9.61
N ALA A 209 -6.34 -0.45 -8.71
CA ALA A 209 -5.39 -1.50 -9.05
C ALA A 209 -5.95 -2.92 -8.82
N PHE A 210 -7.13 -3.05 -8.20
CA PHE A 210 -7.62 -4.34 -7.71
C PHE A 210 -7.81 -5.38 -8.82
N VAL A 211 -8.46 -4.99 -9.93
CA VAL A 211 -8.70 -5.93 -11.06
C VAL A 211 -7.40 -6.41 -11.69
N THR A 212 -6.45 -5.50 -11.93
CA THR A 212 -5.14 -5.86 -12.49
C THR A 212 -4.33 -6.73 -11.52
N SER A 213 -4.48 -6.51 -10.20
CA SER A 213 -3.86 -7.33 -9.14
C SER A 213 -4.44 -8.74 -9.12
N ILE A 214 -5.77 -8.91 -9.23
CA ILE A 214 -6.42 -10.23 -9.31
C ILE A 214 -5.89 -11.00 -10.52
N VAL A 215 -5.95 -10.40 -11.72
CA VAL A 215 -5.53 -11.09 -12.94
C VAL A 215 -4.06 -11.52 -12.85
N SER A 216 -3.19 -10.63 -12.42
CA SER A 216 -1.76 -10.90 -12.30
C SER A 216 -1.49 -11.99 -11.25
N SER A 217 -2.19 -11.95 -10.11
CA SER A 217 -2.07 -12.92 -9.04
C SER A 217 -2.53 -14.33 -9.45
N VAL A 218 -3.69 -14.44 -10.09
CA VAL A 218 -4.22 -15.72 -10.58
C VAL A 218 -3.30 -16.35 -11.62
N VAL A 219 -2.79 -15.55 -12.57
CA VAL A 219 -1.84 -16.06 -13.57
C VAL A 219 -0.55 -16.54 -12.93
N ALA A 220 0.02 -15.77 -11.99
CA ALA A 220 1.24 -16.16 -11.29
C ALA A 220 1.04 -17.41 -10.43
N PHE A 221 -0.08 -17.50 -9.73
CA PHE A 221 -0.50 -18.70 -9.00
C PHE A 221 -0.59 -19.93 -9.91
N THR A 222 -1.24 -19.80 -11.08
CA THR A 222 -1.37 -20.90 -12.05
C THR A 222 0.00 -21.40 -12.51
N VAL A 223 0.92 -20.49 -12.85
CA VAL A 223 2.32 -20.83 -13.21
C VAL A 223 3.02 -21.56 -12.06
N TYR A 224 2.83 -21.07 -10.83
CA TYR A 224 3.49 -21.62 -9.66
C TYR A 224 2.99 -23.03 -9.31
N ILE A 225 1.68 -23.27 -9.27
CA ILE A 225 1.12 -24.59 -8.95
C ILE A 225 1.39 -25.64 -10.03
N ALA A 226 1.53 -25.22 -11.30
CA ALA A 226 1.90 -26.12 -12.39
C ALA A 226 3.31 -26.71 -12.22
N THR A 227 4.17 -26.09 -11.42
CA THR A 227 5.57 -26.52 -11.22
C THR A 227 5.83 -27.03 -9.79
N VAL A 228 5.30 -26.33 -8.77
CA VAL A 228 5.55 -26.63 -7.34
C VAL A 228 4.48 -27.55 -6.75
N GLY A 229 3.32 -27.69 -7.43
CA GLY A 229 2.22 -28.54 -6.99
C GLY A 229 1.10 -27.77 -6.28
N THR A 230 -0.06 -28.43 -6.18
CA THR A 230 -1.34 -27.82 -5.77
C THR A 230 -1.63 -27.90 -4.27
N ALA A 231 -0.81 -28.62 -3.47
CA ALA A 231 -1.04 -28.72 -2.03
C ALA A 231 -1.06 -27.34 -1.37
N PRO A 232 -1.98 -27.07 -0.42
CA PRO A 232 -2.02 -25.82 0.33
C PRO A 232 -0.67 -25.48 0.96
N ALA A 233 -0.42 -24.19 1.23
CA ALA A 233 0.83 -23.77 1.85
C ALA A 233 0.99 -24.30 3.28
N ILE A 234 -0.14 -24.47 3.99
CA ILE A 234 -0.24 -25.17 5.27
C ILE A 234 -1.14 -26.39 5.03
N ALA A 235 -0.53 -27.54 4.83
CA ALA A 235 -1.24 -28.78 4.55
C ALA A 235 -1.71 -29.48 5.82
N GLY A 236 -2.71 -30.37 5.69
CA GLY A 236 -3.19 -31.23 6.80
C GLY A 236 -4.10 -30.53 7.80
N VAL A 237 -4.60 -29.35 7.48
CA VAL A 237 -5.54 -28.62 8.34
C VAL A 237 -6.93 -29.25 8.24
N PRO A 238 -7.47 -29.83 9.33
CA PRO A 238 -8.84 -30.34 9.32
C PRO A 238 -9.84 -29.17 9.20
N ALA A 239 -11.07 -29.50 8.77
CA ALA A 239 -12.14 -28.52 8.83
C ALA A 239 -12.51 -28.27 10.30
N PHE A 240 -12.42 -27.03 10.74
CA PHE A 240 -12.80 -26.59 12.09
C PHE A 240 -14.14 -25.85 12.06
N PRO A 241 -15.30 -26.55 12.09
CA PRO A 241 -16.57 -25.84 12.16
C PRO A 241 -16.67 -25.14 13.51
N LEU A 242 -16.80 -23.82 13.49
CA LEU A 242 -17.16 -23.04 14.68
C LEU A 242 -18.62 -23.38 15.05
N THR A 243 -18.78 -24.23 16.05
CA THR A 243 -20.09 -24.74 16.44
C THR A 243 -20.67 -24.06 17.66
N ASN A 244 -19.87 -23.22 18.34
CA ASN A 244 -20.21 -22.72 19.67
C ASN A 244 -19.91 -21.21 19.80
N GLY A 245 -20.84 -20.45 20.39
CA GLY A 245 -20.60 -19.04 20.68
C GLY A 245 -19.42 -18.78 21.64
N ILE A 246 -19.07 -19.77 22.48
CA ILE A 246 -17.90 -19.70 23.38
C ILE A 246 -16.60 -19.70 22.58
N GLU A 247 -16.49 -20.52 21.52
CA GLU A 247 -15.33 -20.54 20.63
C GLU A 247 -15.13 -19.20 19.93
N LEU A 248 -16.22 -18.55 19.52
CA LEU A 248 -16.16 -17.23 18.90
C LEU A 248 -15.72 -16.15 19.90
N LEU A 249 -16.20 -16.21 21.13
CA LEU A 249 -15.75 -15.33 22.22
C LEU A 249 -14.26 -15.55 22.53
N ALA A 250 -13.81 -16.80 22.54
CA ALA A 250 -12.39 -17.12 22.72
C ALA A 250 -11.52 -16.57 21.60
N CYS A 251 -11.97 -16.61 20.33
CA CYS A 251 -11.31 -15.94 19.22
C CYS A 251 -11.22 -14.42 19.43
N ALA A 252 -12.27 -13.77 19.94
CA ALA A 252 -12.25 -12.35 20.27
C ALA A 252 -11.20 -12.03 21.35
N VAL A 253 -11.13 -12.84 22.41
CA VAL A 253 -10.12 -12.70 23.47
C VAL A 253 -8.70 -12.87 22.92
N LEU A 254 -8.48 -13.87 22.05
CA LEU A 254 -7.20 -14.07 21.38
C LEU A 254 -6.79 -12.83 20.56
N GLY A 255 -7.72 -12.19 19.85
CA GLY A 255 -7.49 -10.94 19.14
C GLY A 255 -6.97 -9.84 20.05
N VAL A 256 -7.54 -9.69 21.25
CA VAL A 256 -7.07 -8.74 22.27
C VAL A 256 -5.68 -9.13 22.79
N ILE A 257 -5.42 -10.42 23.02
CA ILE A 257 -4.10 -10.91 23.47
C ILE A 257 -3.02 -10.63 22.40
N CYS A 258 -3.32 -10.72 21.12
CA CYS A 258 -2.39 -10.41 20.05
C CYS A 258 -1.91 -8.95 20.07
N PHE A 259 -2.72 -8.01 20.57
CA PHE A 259 -2.41 -6.57 20.56
C PHE A 259 -1.09 -6.20 21.26
N PRO A 260 -0.82 -6.53 22.53
CA PRO A 260 0.42 -6.12 23.20
C PRO A 260 1.66 -6.70 22.52
N PHE A 261 1.58 -7.93 22.00
CA PHE A 261 2.72 -8.56 21.31
C PHE A 261 2.97 -7.96 19.93
N SER A 262 1.94 -7.58 19.20
CA SER A 262 2.11 -6.89 17.93
C SER A 262 2.65 -5.47 18.12
N TYR A 263 2.24 -4.76 19.17
CA TYR A 263 2.85 -3.49 19.56
C TYR A 263 4.35 -3.67 19.87
N LEU A 264 4.68 -4.69 20.69
CA LEU A 264 6.07 -5.03 21.01
C LEU A 264 6.87 -5.34 19.75
N TYR A 265 6.30 -6.11 18.81
CA TYR A 265 6.93 -6.46 17.55
C TYR A 265 7.25 -5.24 16.69
N VAL A 266 6.27 -4.36 16.48
CA VAL A 266 6.46 -3.12 15.72
C VAL A 266 7.47 -2.21 16.40
N ARG A 267 7.42 -2.10 17.73
CA ARG A 267 8.32 -1.26 18.51
C ARG A 267 9.76 -1.78 18.47
N CYS A 268 9.97 -3.08 18.70
CA CYS A 268 11.29 -3.71 18.63
C CYS A 268 11.90 -3.56 17.23
N TYR A 269 11.13 -3.83 16.19
CA TYR A 269 11.58 -3.68 14.81
C TYR A 269 11.97 -2.22 14.49
N SER A 270 11.08 -1.28 14.79
CA SER A 270 11.30 0.14 14.51
C SER A 270 12.49 0.73 15.28
N GLU A 271 12.65 0.33 16.54
CA GLU A 271 13.78 0.76 17.36
C GLU A 271 15.09 0.16 16.90
N SER A 272 15.10 -1.15 16.55
CA SER A 272 16.27 -1.82 15.99
C SER A 272 16.74 -1.11 14.71
N GLU A 273 15.84 -0.89 13.75
CA GLU A 273 16.16 -0.19 12.51
C GLU A 273 16.70 1.22 12.77
N SER A 274 16.09 1.96 13.68
CA SER A 274 16.50 3.31 14.03
C SER A 274 17.88 3.35 14.72
N ARG A 275 18.18 2.36 15.57
CA ARG A 275 19.49 2.23 16.25
C ARG A 275 20.58 1.88 15.25
N PHE A 276 20.35 0.88 14.38
CA PHE A 276 21.31 0.53 13.32
C PHE A 276 21.52 1.67 12.33
N ALA A 277 20.47 2.46 12.00
CA ALA A 277 20.61 3.63 11.14
C ALA A 277 21.54 4.70 11.76
N ARG A 278 21.40 4.96 13.07
CA ARG A 278 22.21 5.94 13.81
C ARG A 278 23.62 5.46 14.12
N TRP A 279 23.87 4.17 14.04
CA TRP A 279 25.17 3.61 14.41
C TRP A 279 26.25 3.98 13.38
N LYS A 280 27.34 4.61 13.83
CA LYS A 280 28.48 5.06 13.00
C LYS A 280 29.38 3.89 12.59
N MET A 281 28.79 2.92 11.89
CA MET A 281 29.43 1.72 11.37
C MET A 281 29.16 1.64 9.86
N PRO A 282 30.07 1.07 9.05
CA PRO A 282 29.82 0.84 7.63
C PRO A 282 28.54 0.01 7.40
N ASP A 283 27.65 0.48 6.51
CA ASP A 283 26.34 -0.15 6.30
C ASP A 283 26.44 -1.63 5.89
N TRP A 284 27.49 -2.01 5.15
CA TRP A 284 27.73 -3.39 4.75
C TRP A 284 28.05 -4.34 5.92
N LEU A 285 28.47 -3.83 7.08
CA LEU A 285 28.78 -4.63 8.26
C LEU A 285 27.59 -4.79 9.20
N LYS A 286 26.61 -3.89 9.15
CA LYS A 286 25.42 -3.91 10.03
C LYS A 286 24.65 -5.22 10.01
N PRO A 287 24.38 -5.87 8.83
CA PRO A 287 23.68 -7.15 8.80
C PRO A 287 24.47 -8.29 9.46
N ALA A 288 25.81 -8.25 9.41
CA ALA A 288 26.64 -9.24 10.12
C ALA A 288 26.51 -9.12 11.64
N VAL A 289 26.49 -7.89 12.15
CA VAL A 289 26.27 -7.64 13.60
C VAL A 289 24.86 -8.07 14.01
N GLY A 290 23.83 -7.76 13.22
CA GLY A 290 22.48 -8.28 13.43
C GLY A 290 22.48 -9.81 13.47
N GLY A 291 23.18 -10.45 12.53
CA GLY A 291 23.38 -11.91 12.48
C GLY A 291 24.04 -12.48 13.74
N ALA A 292 25.01 -11.78 14.33
CA ALA A 292 25.66 -12.21 15.57
C ALA A 292 24.70 -12.22 16.76
N PHE A 293 23.79 -11.24 16.87
CA PHE A 293 22.74 -11.26 17.90
C PHE A 293 21.76 -12.42 17.69
N ILE A 294 21.40 -12.71 16.44
CA ILE A 294 20.52 -13.85 16.11
C ILE A 294 21.20 -15.17 16.45
N SER A 295 22.50 -15.28 16.19
CA SER A 295 23.30 -16.46 16.52
C SER A 295 23.14 -16.87 17.98
N VAL A 296 23.17 -15.90 18.90
CA VAL A 296 22.96 -16.14 20.34
C VAL A 296 21.52 -16.62 20.63
N ILE A 297 20.52 -16.04 19.94
CA ILE A 297 19.13 -16.42 20.16
C ILE A 297 18.85 -17.84 19.65
N ILE A 298 19.40 -18.22 18.49
CA ILE A 298 19.23 -19.56 17.91
C ILE A 298 19.82 -20.66 18.80
N LEU A 299 20.88 -20.38 19.56
CA LEU A 299 21.43 -21.34 20.52
C LEU A 299 20.44 -21.71 21.62
N ALA A 300 19.55 -20.80 22.01
CA ALA A 300 18.53 -21.05 23.02
C ALA A 300 17.18 -21.51 22.39
N TYR A 301 16.84 -20.97 21.23
CA TYR A 301 15.55 -21.16 20.55
C TYR A 301 15.80 -21.34 19.04
N PRO A 302 16.17 -22.56 18.57
CA PRO A 302 16.44 -22.83 17.17
C PRO A 302 15.21 -22.62 16.26
N GLU A 303 13.99 -22.70 16.79
CA GLU A 303 12.72 -22.54 16.09
C GLU A 303 12.54 -21.12 15.50
N VAL A 304 13.30 -20.12 16.01
CA VAL A 304 13.21 -18.76 15.49
C VAL A 304 13.97 -18.55 14.19
N ALA A 305 14.79 -19.52 13.77
CA ALA A 305 15.54 -19.44 12.52
C ALA A 305 14.63 -19.45 11.29
N GLY A 306 14.97 -18.68 10.26
CA GLY A 306 14.23 -18.60 9.00
C GLY A 306 12.79 -18.14 9.17
N GLY A 307 11.86 -18.67 8.37
CA GLY A 307 10.42 -18.36 8.38
C GLY A 307 9.67 -18.91 9.59
N GLY A 308 10.05 -20.13 10.04
CA GLY A 308 9.46 -20.80 11.21
C GLY A 308 8.19 -21.61 10.92
N PHE A 309 7.71 -21.68 9.67
CA PHE A 309 6.49 -22.40 9.33
C PHE A 309 6.56 -23.92 9.60
N GLU A 310 7.76 -24.51 9.57
CA GLU A 310 7.98 -25.92 9.95
C GLU A 310 7.53 -26.15 11.40
N PHE A 311 7.93 -25.28 12.32
CA PHE A 311 7.55 -25.36 13.73
C PHE A 311 6.02 -25.17 13.95
N ILE A 312 5.39 -24.27 13.18
CA ILE A 312 3.91 -24.13 13.21
C ILE A 312 3.25 -25.44 12.80
N GLY A 313 3.75 -26.12 11.76
CA GLY A 313 3.25 -27.43 11.34
C GLY A 313 3.42 -28.50 12.43
N GLU A 314 4.55 -28.52 13.14
CA GLU A 314 4.80 -29.43 14.26
C GLU A 314 3.80 -29.20 15.41
N ILE A 315 3.57 -27.94 15.79
CA ILE A 315 2.59 -27.63 16.85
C ILE A 315 1.18 -28.05 16.43
N MET A 316 0.78 -27.83 15.18
CA MET A 316 -0.54 -28.25 14.66
C MET A 316 -0.73 -29.77 14.66
N ASN A 317 0.36 -30.54 14.54
CA ASN A 317 0.33 -32.00 14.55
C ASN A 317 0.37 -32.61 15.96
N GLY A 318 0.05 -31.86 17.02
CA GLY A 318 -0.18 -32.39 18.37
C GLY A 318 0.86 -31.99 19.41
N LEU A 319 1.70 -30.99 19.16
CA LEU A 319 2.64 -30.46 20.15
C LEU A 319 2.06 -29.29 20.97
N ILE A 320 0.71 -29.19 21.08
CA ILE A 320 0.08 -28.19 21.96
C ILE A 320 0.43 -28.54 23.40
N PRO A 321 1.00 -27.60 24.16
CA PRO A 321 1.43 -27.92 25.52
C PRO A 321 0.23 -28.05 26.47
N HIS A 322 0.11 -29.20 27.10
CA HIS A 322 -0.83 -29.45 28.19
C HIS A 322 -0.22 -29.13 29.58
N THR A 323 0.84 -28.36 29.61
CA THR A 323 1.56 -28.02 30.85
C THR A 323 1.83 -26.51 30.93
N VAL A 324 1.89 -25.98 32.16
CA VAL A 324 2.21 -24.58 32.41
C VAL A 324 3.59 -24.20 31.83
N TRP A 325 4.56 -25.10 31.94
CA TRP A 325 5.91 -24.88 31.38
C TRP A 325 5.90 -24.81 29.84
N GLY A 326 5.08 -25.60 29.17
CA GLY A 326 4.92 -25.52 27.72
C GLY A 326 4.31 -24.18 27.26
N VAL A 327 3.34 -23.66 28.01
CA VAL A 327 2.77 -22.33 27.77
C VAL A 327 3.84 -21.24 27.88
N PHE A 328 4.68 -21.29 28.93
CA PHE A 328 5.80 -20.35 29.08
C PHE A 328 6.87 -20.50 28.01
N LEU A 329 7.14 -21.71 27.54
CA LEU A 329 8.08 -21.96 26.45
C LEU A 329 7.58 -21.32 25.13
N LEU A 330 6.31 -21.49 24.79
CA LEU A 330 5.71 -20.85 23.59
C LEU A 330 5.77 -19.31 23.70
N LEU A 331 5.50 -18.76 24.88
CA LEU A 331 5.66 -17.32 25.12
C LEU A 331 7.11 -16.86 24.90
N ALA A 332 8.09 -17.62 25.39
CA ALA A 332 9.50 -17.31 25.20
C ALA A 332 9.91 -17.38 23.72
N ILE A 333 9.44 -18.38 22.98
CA ILE A 333 9.66 -18.52 21.52
C ILE A 333 9.04 -17.33 20.76
N ALA A 334 7.82 -16.91 21.11
CA ALA A 334 7.18 -15.75 20.49
C ALA A 334 8.02 -14.46 20.69
N ILE A 335 8.48 -14.22 21.93
CA ILE A 335 9.33 -13.07 22.25
C ILE A 335 10.69 -13.18 21.53
N ALA A 336 11.31 -14.36 21.55
CA ALA A 336 12.57 -14.60 20.86
C ALA A 336 12.45 -14.34 19.36
N LYS A 337 11.33 -14.75 18.72
CA LYS A 337 11.05 -14.45 17.30
C LYS A 337 10.92 -12.97 17.03
N ILE A 338 10.22 -12.22 17.90
CA ILE A 338 10.10 -10.76 17.80
C ILE A 338 11.49 -10.12 17.78
N VAL A 339 12.35 -10.48 18.72
CA VAL A 339 13.69 -9.91 18.87
C VAL A 339 14.61 -10.33 17.70
N ALA A 340 14.60 -11.62 17.34
CA ALA A 340 15.41 -12.15 16.25
C ALA A 340 15.07 -11.49 14.90
N THR A 341 13.77 -11.33 14.60
CA THR A 341 13.33 -10.64 13.38
C THR A 341 13.73 -9.16 13.39
N ALA A 342 13.59 -8.49 14.54
CA ALA A 342 14.00 -7.09 14.68
C ALA A 342 15.51 -6.91 14.40
N PHE A 343 16.37 -7.82 14.85
CA PHE A 343 17.80 -7.79 14.54
C PHE A 343 18.11 -8.18 13.10
N THR A 344 17.44 -9.20 12.53
CA THR A 344 17.67 -9.61 11.12
C THR A 344 17.35 -8.47 10.17
N VAL A 345 16.11 -8.03 10.18
CA VAL A 345 15.59 -7.08 9.18
C VAL A 345 15.98 -5.65 9.51
N GLY A 346 15.97 -5.29 10.80
CA GLY A 346 16.32 -3.96 11.28
C GLY A 346 17.80 -3.61 11.10
N SER A 347 18.71 -4.60 11.08
CA SER A 347 20.14 -4.36 10.76
C SER A 347 20.41 -4.16 9.27
N GLY A 348 19.42 -4.38 8.40
CA GLY A 348 19.57 -4.34 6.95
C GLY A 348 19.72 -5.70 6.28
N GLY A 349 19.53 -6.80 7.00
CA GLY A 349 19.38 -8.14 6.42
C GLY A 349 18.18 -8.18 5.47
N SER A 350 18.30 -8.91 4.37
CA SER A 350 17.30 -8.93 3.30
C SER A 350 16.18 -9.94 3.61
N GLY A 351 15.04 -9.47 4.10
CA GLY A 351 13.93 -10.35 4.49
C GLY A 351 12.60 -9.61 4.61
N GLY A 352 11.56 -10.33 5.00
CA GLY A 352 10.22 -9.81 5.27
C GLY A 352 9.85 -9.90 6.75
N VAL A 353 8.94 -9.06 7.17
CA VAL A 353 8.37 -9.03 8.54
C VAL A 353 6.98 -9.67 8.59
N PHE A 354 6.41 -10.00 7.44
CA PHE A 354 5.09 -10.61 7.31
C PHE A 354 5.07 -12.04 7.86
N GLY A 355 5.90 -12.97 7.33
CA GLY A 355 5.98 -14.36 7.80
C GLY A 355 6.24 -14.48 9.29
N PRO A 356 7.22 -13.77 9.85
CA PRO A 356 7.39 -13.69 11.30
C PRO A 356 6.15 -13.23 12.05
N SER A 357 5.32 -12.33 11.50
CA SER A 357 4.05 -11.93 12.14
C SER A 357 3.05 -13.07 12.20
N LEU A 358 2.94 -13.85 11.12
CA LEU A 358 2.12 -15.07 11.11
C LEU A 358 2.64 -16.10 12.13
N PHE A 359 3.95 -16.32 12.17
CA PHE A 359 4.58 -17.22 13.15
C PHE A 359 4.26 -16.80 14.59
N ILE A 360 4.50 -15.55 14.94
CA ILE A 360 4.24 -15.03 16.29
C ILE A 360 2.76 -15.21 16.65
N GLY A 361 1.85 -14.83 15.72
CA GLY A 361 0.42 -15.03 15.91
C GLY A 361 0.02 -16.49 16.10
N GLY A 362 0.60 -17.40 15.32
CA GLY A 362 0.36 -18.85 15.46
C GLY A 362 0.85 -19.41 16.79
N VAL A 363 2.05 -19.03 17.22
CA VAL A 363 2.61 -19.44 18.53
C VAL A 363 1.78 -18.89 19.70
N LEU A 364 1.32 -17.62 19.61
CA LEU A 364 0.39 -17.06 20.59
C LEU A 364 -0.97 -17.77 20.59
N GLY A 365 -1.45 -18.18 19.42
CA GLY A 365 -2.65 -19.01 19.29
C GLY A 365 -2.49 -20.37 19.95
N ALA A 366 -1.34 -21.05 19.76
CA ALA A 366 -1.01 -22.30 20.42
C ALA A 366 -0.88 -22.14 21.95
N MET A 367 -0.24 -21.06 22.38
CA MET A 367 -0.16 -20.69 23.81
C MET A 367 -1.57 -20.52 24.40
N PHE A 368 -2.44 -19.79 23.71
CA PHE A 368 -3.82 -19.56 24.13
C PHE A 368 -4.63 -20.87 24.15
N ALA A 369 -4.45 -21.73 23.17
CA ALA A 369 -5.03 -23.09 23.12
C ALA A 369 -4.64 -23.89 24.38
N GLY A 370 -3.36 -23.90 24.72
CA GLY A 370 -2.85 -24.54 25.93
C GLY A 370 -3.44 -23.97 27.24
N ILE A 371 -3.61 -22.65 27.31
CA ILE A 371 -4.27 -21.98 28.47
C ILE A 371 -5.74 -22.40 28.56
N CYS A 372 -6.46 -22.42 27.43
CA CYS A 372 -7.86 -22.85 27.42
C CYS A 372 -8.01 -24.30 27.87
N GLU A 373 -7.14 -25.20 27.43
CA GLU A 373 -7.18 -26.61 27.82
C GLU A 373 -6.84 -26.81 29.31
N LEU A 374 -5.90 -26.04 29.87
CA LEU A 374 -5.55 -26.09 31.30
C LEU A 374 -6.64 -25.53 32.21
N LEU A 375 -7.31 -24.44 31.81
CA LEU A 375 -8.32 -23.78 32.65
C LEU A 375 -9.73 -24.31 32.44
N PHE A 376 -10.05 -24.73 31.22
CA PHE A 376 -11.40 -25.17 30.80
C PHE A 376 -11.32 -26.42 29.93
N PRO A 377 -10.85 -27.56 30.45
CA PRO A 377 -10.64 -28.77 29.67
C PRO A 377 -11.92 -29.25 28.98
N GLY A 378 -11.80 -29.59 27.69
CA GLY A 378 -12.90 -30.08 26.86
C GLY A 378 -13.96 -29.03 26.46
N THR A 379 -13.79 -27.77 26.78
CA THR A 379 -14.73 -26.67 26.40
C THR A 379 -14.56 -26.31 24.94
N VAL A 380 -13.35 -26.39 24.40
CA VAL A 380 -13.00 -26.13 23.01
C VAL A 380 -12.76 -27.46 22.32
N ARG A 381 -13.48 -27.72 21.21
CA ARG A 381 -13.40 -29.00 20.49
C ARG A 381 -12.11 -29.19 19.69
N ALA A 382 -11.58 -28.09 19.16
CA ALA A 382 -10.40 -28.07 18.31
C ALA A 382 -9.50 -26.90 18.67
N PRO A 383 -8.71 -26.99 19.75
CA PRO A 383 -7.85 -25.91 20.23
C PRO A 383 -6.80 -25.49 19.17
N GLU A 384 -6.45 -26.36 18.23
CA GLU A 384 -5.53 -26.10 17.12
C GLU A 384 -6.01 -24.95 16.21
N MET A 385 -7.34 -24.72 16.15
CA MET A 385 -7.90 -23.61 15.37
C MET A 385 -7.35 -22.24 15.81
N PHE A 386 -7.03 -22.08 17.11
CA PHE A 386 -6.50 -20.81 17.62
C PHE A 386 -5.12 -20.47 17.05
N ILE A 387 -4.34 -21.46 16.59
CA ILE A 387 -3.07 -21.24 15.90
C ILE A 387 -3.34 -20.41 14.63
N LEU A 388 -4.28 -20.86 13.81
CA LEU A 388 -4.64 -20.22 12.55
C LEU A 388 -5.34 -18.87 12.77
N VAL A 389 -6.23 -18.80 13.75
CA VAL A 389 -6.90 -17.54 14.14
C VAL A 389 -5.87 -16.52 14.63
N GLY A 390 -4.90 -16.94 15.45
CA GLY A 390 -3.81 -16.08 15.91
C GLY A 390 -2.92 -15.58 14.78
N MET A 391 -2.58 -16.44 13.79
CA MET A 391 -1.83 -16.04 12.60
C MET A 391 -2.51 -14.88 11.87
N GLY A 392 -3.78 -15.03 11.51
CA GLY A 392 -4.54 -14.02 10.77
C GLY A 392 -4.77 -12.75 11.57
N ALA A 393 -5.17 -12.88 12.84
CA ALA A 393 -5.43 -11.74 13.72
C ALA A 393 -4.18 -10.90 13.98
N PHE A 394 -3.03 -11.55 14.24
CA PHE A 394 -1.78 -10.84 14.50
C PHE A 394 -1.33 -10.02 13.31
N PHE A 395 -1.32 -10.62 12.10
CA PHE A 395 -0.97 -9.90 10.89
C PHE A 395 -1.95 -8.76 10.59
N ALA A 396 -3.26 -9.02 10.68
CA ALA A 396 -4.30 -8.02 10.44
C ALA A 396 -4.08 -6.73 11.25
N GLY A 397 -3.78 -6.85 12.54
CA GLY A 397 -3.54 -5.70 13.41
C GLY A 397 -2.17 -5.07 13.24
N ALA A 398 -1.11 -5.86 13.03
CA ALA A 398 0.24 -5.36 12.86
C ALA A 398 0.43 -4.63 11.52
N ALA A 399 -0.16 -5.13 10.44
CA ALA A 399 -0.05 -4.58 9.08
C ALA A 399 -1.18 -3.60 8.70
N LYS A 400 -2.24 -3.51 9.51
CA LYS A 400 -3.46 -2.76 9.17
C LYS A 400 -4.12 -3.26 7.88
N ALA A 401 -4.15 -4.57 7.70
CA ALA A 401 -4.70 -5.23 6.53
C ALA A 401 -5.61 -6.40 6.96
N PRO A 402 -6.80 -6.09 7.54
CA PRO A 402 -7.70 -7.13 8.08
C PRO A 402 -8.25 -8.06 7.01
N ILE A 403 -8.66 -7.54 5.86
CA ILE A 403 -9.26 -8.36 4.81
C ILE A 403 -8.20 -9.30 4.25
N ALA A 404 -7.03 -8.78 3.92
CA ALA A 404 -5.92 -9.57 3.42
C ALA A 404 -5.46 -10.64 4.43
N GLY A 405 -5.34 -10.28 5.71
CA GLY A 405 -4.91 -11.22 6.76
C GLY A 405 -5.86 -12.39 6.95
N VAL A 406 -7.17 -12.12 6.98
CA VAL A 406 -8.22 -13.14 7.12
C VAL A 406 -8.24 -14.06 5.90
N VAL A 407 -8.30 -13.49 4.68
CA VAL A 407 -8.36 -14.27 3.44
C VAL A 407 -7.07 -15.06 3.21
N MET A 408 -5.91 -14.50 3.59
CA MET A 408 -4.61 -15.16 3.45
C MET A 408 -4.58 -16.48 4.21
N VAL A 409 -5.01 -16.51 5.47
CA VAL A 409 -5.02 -17.75 6.25
C VAL A 409 -6.03 -18.76 5.69
N CYS A 410 -7.21 -18.30 5.26
CA CYS A 410 -8.20 -19.18 4.63
C CYS A 410 -7.66 -19.85 3.35
N GLU A 411 -7.01 -19.10 2.47
CA GLU A 411 -6.45 -19.64 1.22
C GLU A 411 -5.22 -20.53 1.48
N MET A 412 -4.31 -20.12 2.41
CA MET A 412 -3.12 -20.91 2.75
C MET A 412 -3.46 -22.28 3.35
N THR A 413 -4.59 -22.37 4.04
CA THR A 413 -5.07 -23.62 4.68
C THR A 413 -6.08 -24.38 3.81
N GLY A 414 -6.66 -23.73 2.81
CA GLY A 414 -7.76 -24.26 2.01
C GLY A 414 -9.09 -24.39 2.79
N SER A 415 -9.21 -23.74 3.96
CA SER A 415 -10.38 -23.83 4.83
C SER A 415 -11.00 -22.47 5.11
N TYR A 416 -12.25 -22.29 4.72
CA TYR A 416 -13.07 -21.11 5.01
C TYR A 416 -13.93 -21.26 6.27
N SER A 417 -13.91 -22.40 6.92
CA SER A 417 -14.70 -22.66 8.14
C SER A 417 -14.29 -21.75 9.31
N LEU A 418 -13.03 -21.31 9.33
CA LEU A 418 -12.48 -20.39 10.35
C LEU A 418 -12.80 -18.92 10.12
N LEU A 419 -13.42 -18.57 9.00
CA LEU A 419 -13.66 -17.19 8.60
C LEU A 419 -14.30 -16.32 9.71
N PRO A 420 -15.38 -16.75 10.40
CA PRO A 420 -15.98 -15.94 11.47
C PRO A 420 -15.04 -15.70 12.65
N GLY A 421 -14.27 -16.72 13.07
CA GLY A 421 -13.28 -16.61 14.15
C GLY A 421 -12.13 -15.69 13.79
N LEU A 422 -11.61 -15.78 12.57
CA LEU A 422 -10.58 -14.88 12.04
C LEU A 422 -11.07 -13.44 11.97
N MET A 423 -12.29 -13.20 11.48
CA MET A 423 -12.87 -11.87 11.37
C MET A 423 -13.00 -11.19 12.74
N ILE A 424 -13.60 -11.88 13.72
CA ILE A 424 -13.79 -11.28 15.05
C ILE A 424 -12.44 -11.02 15.74
N ALA A 425 -11.49 -11.95 15.65
CA ALA A 425 -10.16 -11.79 16.23
C ALA A 425 -9.39 -10.62 15.56
N ALA A 426 -9.45 -10.49 14.23
CA ALA A 426 -8.84 -9.39 13.49
C ALA A 426 -9.45 -8.04 13.87
N VAL A 427 -10.78 -7.94 13.94
CA VAL A 427 -11.50 -6.71 14.33
C VAL A 427 -11.14 -6.32 15.76
N MET A 428 -11.14 -7.27 16.70
CA MET A 428 -10.77 -7.01 18.09
C MET A 428 -9.32 -6.54 18.21
N HIS A 429 -8.39 -7.14 17.48
CA HIS A 429 -7.01 -6.68 17.47
C HIS A 429 -6.89 -5.24 16.93
N ILE A 430 -7.53 -4.93 15.79
CA ILE A 430 -7.46 -3.60 15.17
C ILE A 430 -8.07 -2.53 16.06
N ALA A 431 -9.19 -2.83 16.74
CA ALA A 431 -9.86 -1.89 17.64
C ALA A 431 -8.92 -1.34 18.72
N PHE A 432 -7.97 -2.15 19.20
CA PHE A 432 -6.96 -1.73 20.18
C PHE A 432 -5.67 -1.20 19.55
N SER A 433 -5.38 -1.49 18.27
CA SER A 433 -4.06 -1.27 17.66
C SER A 433 -3.92 0.00 16.81
N ARG A 434 -4.69 1.06 17.10
CA ARG A 434 -4.50 2.40 16.52
C ARG A 434 -3.36 3.12 17.27
N PRO A 435 -2.52 3.91 16.66
CA PRO A 435 -2.27 4.44 15.30
C PRO A 435 -1.00 3.88 14.60
N TRP A 436 -0.39 2.80 15.06
CA TRP A 436 0.90 2.28 14.58
C TRP A 436 0.71 1.15 13.55
N SER A 437 1.71 0.94 12.70
CA SER A 437 1.81 -0.14 11.73
C SER A 437 3.25 -0.63 11.60
N ILE A 438 3.40 -1.89 11.16
CA ILE A 438 4.72 -2.48 10.86
C ILE A 438 5.35 -1.86 9.60
N TYR A 439 4.55 -1.20 8.75
CA TYR A 439 4.99 -0.52 7.55
C TYR A 439 5.05 0.99 7.77
N LYS A 440 6.26 1.54 7.83
CA LYS A 440 6.49 2.98 8.11
C LYS A 440 6.01 3.89 6.98
N SER A 441 6.10 3.40 5.73
CA SER A 441 5.72 4.16 4.54
C SER A 441 4.22 4.15 4.27
N GLN A 442 3.43 3.41 5.07
CA GLN A 442 1.98 3.35 4.97
C GLN A 442 1.36 4.69 5.40
N VAL A 443 0.50 5.23 4.56
CA VAL A 443 -0.24 6.48 4.84
C VAL A 443 -1.62 6.17 5.42
N HIS A 444 -2.29 7.18 5.98
CA HIS A 444 -3.59 6.97 6.65
C HIS A 444 -4.68 6.51 5.67
N ASN A 445 -4.87 7.27 4.60
CA ASN A 445 -5.87 7.01 3.56
C ASN A 445 -5.38 7.54 2.20
N LYS A 446 -6.20 7.41 1.14
CA LYS A 446 -5.92 7.94 -0.19
C LYS A 446 -5.68 9.45 -0.19
N PHE A 447 -6.43 10.19 0.64
CA PHE A 447 -6.32 11.65 0.72
C PHE A 447 -4.96 12.10 1.27
N ALA A 448 -4.39 11.36 2.21
CA ALA A 448 -3.05 11.61 2.73
C ALA A 448 -1.93 11.18 1.76
N SER A 449 -2.26 10.49 0.67
CA SER A 449 -1.27 9.95 -0.26
C SER A 449 -0.79 10.98 -1.27
N PRO A 450 0.53 11.24 -1.37
CA PRO A 450 1.09 12.06 -2.45
C PRO A 450 0.80 11.51 -3.86
N ALA A 451 0.44 10.21 -3.95
CA ALA A 451 0.11 9.56 -5.21
C ALA A 451 -1.21 10.06 -5.81
N HIS A 452 -2.14 10.55 -4.98
CA HIS A 452 -3.50 10.97 -5.34
C HIS A 452 -3.74 12.47 -5.21
N LYS A 453 -2.69 13.28 -5.05
CA LYS A 453 -2.85 14.74 -4.93
C LYS A 453 -3.62 15.38 -6.09
N SER A 454 -3.46 14.87 -7.31
CA SER A 454 -4.19 15.36 -8.49
C SER A 454 -5.64 14.87 -8.56
N ASP A 455 -5.97 13.77 -7.86
CA ASP A 455 -7.31 13.20 -7.87
C ASP A 455 -8.21 13.93 -6.85
N MET A 456 -7.59 14.56 -5.85
CA MET A 456 -8.27 15.34 -4.80
C MET A 456 -8.91 16.63 -5.33
N ASP A 457 -8.33 17.23 -6.39
CA ASP A 457 -8.84 18.48 -6.98
C ASP A 457 -10.29 18.35 -7.48
N VAL A 458 -10.74 17.15 -7.80
CA VAL A 458 -12.08 16.90 -8.36
C VAL A 458 -13.12 16.59 -7.27
N ASP A 459 -12.74 15.89 -6.21
CA ASP A 459 -13.70 15.41 -5.20
C ASP A 459 -14.07 16.48 -4.16
N VAL A 460 -13.10 17.27 -3.70
CA VAL A 460 -13.38 18.35 -2.73
C VAL A 460 -14.30 19.41 -3.31
N LEU A 461 -14.13 19.76 -4.59
CA LEU A 461 -15.00 20.71 -5.29
C LEU A 461 -16.39 20.16 -5.58
N GLY A 462 -16.56 18.83 -5.65
CA GLY A 462 -17.86 18.17 -5.83
C GLY A 462 -18.71 18.13 -4.56
N VAL A 463 -18.08 18.14 -3.39
CA VAL A 463 -18.76 18.08 -2.08
C VAL A 463 -19.13 19.47 -1.56
N MET A 464 -18.36 20.51 -1.90
CA MET A 464 -18.62 21.89 -1.48
C MET A 464 -19.62 22.57 -2.40
N THR A 465 -20.50 23.37 -1.83
CA THR A 465 -21.44 24.21 -2.59
C THR A 465 -20.96 25.66 -2.70
N VAL A 466 -21.48 26.39 -3.68
CA VAL A 466 -21.23 27.83 -3.83
C VAL A 466 -21.65 28.59 -2.57
N GLY A 467 -22.74 28.13 -1.89
CA GLY A 467 -23.20 28.73 -0.65
C GLY A 467 -22.22 28.63 0.52
N ASP A 468 -21.33 27.60 0.54
CA ASP A 468 -20.34 27.43 1.59
C ASP A 468 -19.16 28.41 1.47
N VAL A 469 -19.01 29.04 0.32
CA VAL A 469 -17.80 29.83 -0.04
C VAL A 469 -18.09 31.29 -0.30
N ILE A 470 -19.33 31.61 -0.67
CA ILE A 470 -19.72 32.99 -1.00
C ILE A 470 -19.67 33.87 0.25
N GLU A 471 -19.08 35.06 0.11
CA GLU A 471 -19.24 36.13 1.08
C GLU A 471 -20.45 36.99 0.61
N PRO A 472 -21.58 37.00 1.33
CA PRO A 472 -22.74 37.77 0.94
C PRO A 472 -22.42 39.28 0.94
N CYS A 473 -22.78 39.95 -0.13
CA CYS A 473 -22.67 41.41 -0.23
C CYS A 473 -23.90 41.99 -0.95
N GLU A 474 -24.35 43.16 -0.55
CA GLU A 474 -25.39 43.88 -1.28
C GLU A 474 -24.86 44.31 -2.66
N MET A 475 -25.49 43.79 -3.70
CA MET A 475 -25.16 44.14 -5.08
C MET A 475 -26.24 44.95 -5.74
N LYS A 476 -25.81 46.05 -6.38
CA LYS A 476 -26.73 46.79 -7.23
C LYS A 476 -26.96 46.08 -8.53
N THR A 477 -28.22 45.99 -8.93
CA THR A 477 -28.62 45.54 -10.26
C THR A 477 -28.66 46.72 -11.20
N LEU A 478 -28.21 46.52 -12.44
CA LEU A 478 -28.16 47.59 -13.45
C LEU A 478 -29.19 47.29 -14.56
N LYS A 479 -29.75 48.36 -15.14
CA LYS A 479 -30.68 48.23 -16.27
C LYS A 479 -29.93 48.38 -17.60
N ALA A 480 -30.23 47.54 -18.55
CA ALA A 480 -29.57 47.50 -19.85
C ALA A 480 -29.57 48.81 -20.63
N ASN A 481 -30.63 49.59 -20.45
CA ASN A 481 -30.85 50.87 -21.13
C ASN A 481 -30.31 52.09 -20.37
N GLU A 482 -29.67 51.94 -19.23
CA GLU A 482 -29.01 53.02 -18.51
C GLU A 482 -27.73 53.48 -19.22
N SER A 483 -27.44 54.79 -19.13
CA SER A 483 -26.19 55.31 -19.66
C SER A 483 -25.01 54.85 -18.82
N LEU A 484 -23.95 54.37 -19.48
CA LEU A 484 -22.72 53.92 -18.80
C LEU A 484 -22.09 55.06 -17.96
N THR A 485 -22.15 56.32 -18.42
CA THR A 485 -21.64 57.49 -17.72
C THR A 485 -22.33 57.75 -16.37
N GLU A 486 -23.63 57.48 -16.27
CA GLU A 486 -24.37 57.66 -15.01
C GLU A 486 -24.00 56.60 -14.00
N VAL A 487 -23.85 55.36 -14.48
CA VAL A 487 -23.55 54.20 -13.63
C VAL A 487 -22.12 54.24 -13.11
N LEU A 488 -21.17 54.76 -13.88
CA LEU A 488 -19.80 54.93 -13.46
C LEU A 488 -19.60 55.87 -12.25
N LYS A 489 -20.62 56.67 -11.90
CA LYS A 489 -20.54 57.57 -10.72
C LYS A 489 -20.70 56.84 -9.40
N PHE A 490 -21.22 55.60 -9.39
CA PHE A 490 -21.55 54.84 -8.17
C PHE A 490 -21.17 53.36 -8.18
N VAL A 491 -20.54 52.86 -9.23
CA VAL A 491 -20.03 51.50 -9.28
C VAL A 491 -18.55 51.44 -8.90
N ASP A 492 -18.17 50.33 -8.27
CA ASP A 492 -16.77 50.03 -7.99
C ASP A 492 -16.14 49.29 -9.19
N PHE A 493 -14.99 49.73 -9.64
CA PHE A 493 -14.24 49.12 -10.75
C PHE A 493 -13.67 47.75 -10.46
N ASN A 494 -13.81 47.26 -9.23
CA ASN A 494 -13.28 45.95 -8.82
C ASN A 494 -14.34 44.84 -8.84
N TYR A 495 -15.60 45.13 -9.17
CA TYR A 495 -16.69 44.17 -9.15
C TYR A 495 -17.34 43.98 -10.52
N VAL A 496 -18.05 42.86 -10.70
CA VAL A 496 -18.99 42.62 -11.80
C VAL A 496 -20.41 42.96 -11.33
N TYR A 497 -21.25 43.45 -12.20
CA TYR A 497 -22.62 43.87 -11.87
C TYR A 497 -23.62 43.12 -12.75
N PRO A 498 -24.72 42.56 -12.19
CA PRO A 498 -25.77 41.89 -12.96
C PRO A 498 -26.62 42.91 -13.71
N VAL A 499 -26.84 42.64 -15.00
CA VAL A 499 -27.58 43.51 -15.91
C VAL A 499 -28.92 42.86 -16.28
N TYR A 500 -29.95 43.64 -16.21
CA TYR A 500 -31.33 43.22 -16.50
C TYR A 500 -31.98 44.11 -17.58
N GLU A 501 -32.78 43.47 -18.42
CA GLU A 501 -33.71 44.11 -19.34
C GLU A 501 -35.13 43.83 -18.86
N GLY A 502 -35.78 44.84 -18.21
CA GLY A 502 -36.97 44.58 -17.41
C GLY A 502 -36.66 43.65 -16.24
N ASP A 503 -37.36 42.51 -16.17
CA ASP A 503 -37.13 41.45 -15.17
C ASP A 503 -36.20 40.33 -15.69
N ASN A 504 -35.74 40.42 -16.94
CA ASN A 504 -34.92 39.38 -17.53
C ASN A 504 -33.44 39.69 -17.33
N TYR A 505 -32.72 38.75 -16.72
CA TYR A 505 -31.25 38.80 -16.64
C TYR A 505 -30.60 38.54 -18.00
N ILE A 506 -29.77 39.47 -18.48
CA ILE A 506 -29.12 39.38 -19.79
C ILE A 506 -27.62 39.11 -19.73
N GLY A 507 -26.94 39.39 -18.60
CA GLY A 507 -25.50 39.15 -18.44
C GLY A 507 -24.89 39.98 -17.32
N LEU A 508 -23.56 40.08 -17.34
CA LEU A 508 -22.76 40.84 -16.39
C LEU A 508 -22.07 42.03 -17.08
N LEU A 509 -22.08 43.17 -16.42
CA LEU A 509 -21.22 44.30 -16.78
C LEU A 509 -19.81 43.96 -16.27
N ASP A 510 -18.88 43.77 -17.19
CA ASP A 510 -17.46 43.55 -16.90
C ASP A 510 -16.72 44.89 -16.86
N MET A 511 -16.33 45.34 -15.66
CA MET A 511 -15.64 46.60 -15.47
C MET A 511 -14.24 46.62 -16.13
N SER A 512 -13.66 45.47 -16.47
CA SER A 512 -12.41 45.39 -17.25
C SER A 512 -12.60 45.86 -18.69
N ILE A 513 -13.73 45.55 -19.28
CA ILE A 513 -14.12 46.02 -20.63
C ILE A 513 -14.40 47.50 -20.60
N VAL A 514 -15.15 47.97 -19.59
CA VAL A 514 -15.44 49.40 -19.41
C VAL A 514 -14.16 50.20 -19.22
N LYS A 515 -13.22 49.71 -18.40
CA LYS A 515 -11.92 50.34 -18.16
C LYS A 515 -11.08 50.43 -19.44
N THR A 516 -11.10 49.36 -20.25
CA THR A 516 -10.41 49.33 -21.53
C THR A 516 -11.00 50.32 -22.52
N ALA A 517 -12.32 50.42 -22.60
CA ALA A 517 -13.03 51.39 -23.44
C ALA A 517 -12.75 52.82 -22.98
N TYR A 518 -12.69 53.08 -21.66
CA TYR A 518 -12.36 54.37 -21.08
C TYR A 518 -10.95 54.84 -21.47
N ILE A 519 -9.97 53.97 -21.42
CA ILE A 519 -8.59 54.25 -21.77
C ILE A 519 -8.41 54.47 -23.27
N SER A 520 -9.10 53.66 -24.10
CA SER A 520 -8.90 53.65 -25.54
C SER A 520 -9.67 54.75 -26.26
N SER A 521 -10.85 55.17 -25.77
CA SER A 521 -11.73 56.12 -26.42
C SER A 521 -12.68 56.80 -25.42
N PRO A 522 -12.21 57.76 -24.61
CA PRO A 522 -13.00 58.41 -23.55
C PRO A 522 -14.29 59.06 -24.04
N ASP A 523 -14.27 59.63 -25.23
CA ASP A 523 -15.44 60.29 -25.82
C ASP A 523 -16.59 59.36 -26.20
N LEU A 524 -16.29 58.09 -26.46
CA LEU A 524 -17.25 57.06 -26.82
C LEU A 524 -18.16 56.66 -25.62
N ILE A 525 -17.64 56.75 -24.40
CA ILE A 525 -18.34 56.35 -23.17
C ILE A 525 -19.63 57.11 -22.95
N GLN A 526 -19.69 58.38 -23.37
CA GLN A 526 -20.86 59.21 -23.24
C GLN A 526 -22.06 58.69 -24.06
N HIS A 527 -21.77 57.87 -25.07
CA HIS A 527 -22.79 57.34 -26.00
C HIS A 527 -23.10 55.84 -25.79
N LEU A 528 -22.37 55.16 -24.88
CA LEU A 528 -22.57 53.75 -24.59
C LEU A 528 -23.67 53.51 -23.55
N LEU A 529 -24.47 52.52 -23.82
CA LEU A 529 -25.42 51.95 -22.86
C LEU A 529 -24.75 50.74 -22.12
N ILE A 530 -25.30 50.38 -20.98
CA ILE A 530 -24.82 49.21 -20.22
C ILE A 530 -24.89 47.93 -21.05
N SER A 531 -25.93 47.79 -21.88
CA SER A 531 -26.09 46.67 -22.81
C SER A 531 -24.89 46.49 -23.74
N ASP A 532 -24.23 47.58 -24.15
CA ASP A 532 -23.10 47.50 -25.09
C ASP A 532 -21.82 46.94 -24.46
N CYS A 533 -21.73 47.01 -23.12
CA CYS A 533 -20.60 46.50 -22.33
C CYS A 533 -20.96 45.23 -21.52
N THR A 534 -22.15 44.66 -21.77
CA THR A 534 -22.62 43.49 -21.06
C THR A 534 -22.12 42.20 -21.71
N VAL A 535 -21.51 41.33 -20.91
CA VAL A 535 -21.04 40.00 -21.33
C VAL A 535 -22.10 38.96 -20.92
N LYS A 536 -22.47 38.09 -21.86
CA LYS A 536 -23.37 36.96 -21.55
C LYS A 536 -22.65 35.97 -20.64
N ALA A 537 -23.02 35.93 -19.36
CA ALA A 537 -22.50 35.00 -18.38
C ALA A 537 -23.64 34.41 -17.54
N PRO A 538 -23.60 33.14 -17.17
CA PRO A 538 -24.64 32.56 -16.31
C PRO A 538 -24.50 33.06 -14.87
N MET A 539 -25.59 33.04 -14.10
CA MET A 539 -25.53 33.16 -12.65
C MET A 539 -25.31 31.81 -12.01
N LEU A 540 -24.55 31.81 -10.92
CA LEU A 540 -24.41 30.64 -10.03
C LEU A 540 -25.60 30.63 -9.04
N THR A 541 -25.91 29.44 -8.51
CA THR A 541 -26.85 29.26 -7.41
C THR A 541 -26.13 28.79 -6.16
N THR A 542 -26.65 29.12 -4.98
CA THR A 542 -26.05 28.69 -3.70
C THR A 542 -25.95 27.17 -3.57
N SER A 543 -26.89 26.42 -4.16
CA SER A 543 -26.92 24.95 -4.12
C SER A 543 -26.01 24.27 -5.16
N MET A 544 -25.38 25.04 -6.05
CA MET A 544 -24.48 24.49 -7.08
C MET A 544 -23.18 24.04 -6.45
N ASP A 545 -22.67 22.87 -6.86
CA ASP A 545 -21.34 22.40 -6.45
C ASP A 545 -20.21 23.25 -7.08
N LEU A 546 -19.08 23.35 -6.36
CA LEU A 546 -17.96 24.18 -6.81
C LEU A 546 -17.29 23.65 -8.08
N HIS A 547 -17.40 22.36 -8.38
CA HIS A 547 -16.87 21.79 -9.63
C HIS A 547 -17.65 22.29 -10.84
N THR A 548 -18.98 22.36 -10.73
CA THR A 548 -19.84 22.95 -11.75
C THR A 548 -19.60 24.45 -11.88
N ALA A 549 -19.43 25.16 -10.76
CA ALA A 549 -19.06 26.58 -10.77
C ALA A 549 -17.72 26.82 -11.48
N LEU A 550 -16.70 26.00 -11.21
CA LEU A 550 -15.40 26.06 -11.88
C LEU A 550 -15.50 25.86 -13.40
N LYS A 551 -16.32 24.89 -13.85
CA LYS A 551 -16.60 24.72 -15.29
C LYS A 551 -17.22 25.96 -15.92
N MET A 552 -18.09 26.67 -15.20
CA MET A 552 -18.67 27.93 -15.70
C MET A 552 -17.64 29.03 -15.80
N PHE A 553 -16.74 29.17 -14.84
CA PHE A 553 -15.60 30.10 -14.91
C PHE A 553 -14.72 29.82 -16.14
N VAL A 554 -14.35 28.56 -16.36
CA VAL A 554 -13.52 28.18 -17.52
C VAL A 554 -14.22 28.47 -18.84
N ARG A 555 -15.56 28.27 -18.92
CA ARG A 555 -16.34 28.51 -20.15
C ARG A 555 -16.51 30.00 -20.45
N THR A 556 -16.68 30.81 -19.41
CA THR A 556 -16.96 32.25 -19.57
C THR A 556 -15.71 33.11 -19.60
N ALA A 557 -14.57 32.57 -19.13
CA ALA A 557 -13.32 33.28 -18.88
C ALA A 557 -13.48 34.53 -17.98
N MET A 558 -14.57 34.59 -17.20
CA MET A 558 -14.82 35.70 -16.29
C MET A 558 -14.06 35.50 -14.98
N PRO A 559 -13.47 36.52 -14.37
CA PRO A 559 -12.78 36.41 -13.08
C PRO A 559 -13.75 36.24 -11.90
N GLU A 560 -15.00 36.70 -12.07
CA GLU A 560 -16.07 36.69 -11.06
C GLU A 560 -17.42 36.39 -11.71
N LEU A 561 -18.29 35.67 -10.97
CA LEU A 561 -19.66 35.39 -11.38
C LEU A 561 -20.65 35.72 -10.24
N CYS A 562 -21.81 36.30 -10.58
CA CYS A 562 -22.84 36.60 -9.62
C CYS A 562 -23.53 35.32 -9.13
N VAL A 563 -23.93 35.34 -7.86
CA VAL A 563 -24.61 34.23 -7.18
C VAL A 563 -26.00 34.69 -6.76
N LYS A 564 -27.02 33.86 -7.06
CA LYS A 564 -28.39 34.06 -6.62
C LYS A 564 -28.82 33.04 -5.58
N ASN A 565 -29.75 33.46 -4.69
CA ASN A 565 -30.42 32.58 -3.74
C ASN A 565 -31.54 31.76 -4.41
N ALA A 566 -32.26 30.96 -3.62
CA ALA A 566 -33.40 30.17 -4.09
C ALA A 566 -34.57 31.05 -4.57
N ASP A 567 -34.71 32.26 -4.05
CA ASP A 567 -35.76 33.21 -4.40
C ASP A 567 -35.42 34.03 -5.67
N GLY A 568 -34.23 33.83 -6.24
CA GLY A 568 -33.77 34.51 -7.44
C GLY A 568 -33.03 35.83 -7.20
N GLU A 569 -32.88 36.28 -5.96
CA GLU A 569 -32.17 37.51 -5.61
C GLU A 569 -30.66 37.32 -5.68
N VAL A 570 -29.95 38.31 -6.18
CA VAL A 570 -28.49 38.32 -6.23
C VAL A 570 -27.95 38.64 -4.83
N ILE A 571 -27.20 37.70 -4.26
CA ILE A 571 -26.68 37.80 -2.89
C ILE A 571 -25.17 38.07 -2.82
N GLY A 572 -24.46 38.04 -3.95
CA GLY A 572 -23.05 38.34 -3.98
C GLY A 572 -22.35 37.83 -5.22
N VAL A 573 -21.02 37.81 -5.17
CA VAL A 573 -20.16 37.28 -6.23
C VAL A 573 -19.24 36.19 -5.72
N LEU A 574 -18.96 35.19 -6.57
CA LEU A 574 -17.91 34.23 -6.35
C LEU A 574 -16.73 34.56 -7.28
N SER A 575 -15.54 34.71 -6.72
CA SER A 575 -14.31 34.90 -7.50
C SER A 575 -13.48 33.61 -7.59
N HIS A 576 -12.64 33.49 -8.60
CA HIS A 576 -11.62 32.43 -8.67
C HIS A 576 -10.77 32.34 -7.40
N ALA A 577 -10.39 33.51 -6.85
CA ALA A 577 -9.56 33.56 -5.63
C ALA A 577 -10.27 32.98 -4.41
N ALA A 578 -11.58 33.28 -4.25
CA ALA A 578 -12.40 32.72 -3.17
C ALA A 578 -12.53 31.20 -3.30
N LEU A 579 -12.78 30.70 -4.50
CA LEU A 579 -12.86 29.26 -4.80
C LEU A 579 -11.55 28.54 -4.45
N PHE A 580 -10.39 29.04 -4.90
CA PHE A 580 -9.10 28.44 -4.58
C PHE A 580 -8.72 28.52 -3.10
N LYS A 581 -9.08 29.61 -2.42
CA LYS A 581 -8.88 29.77 -0.97
C LYS A 581 -9.70 28.77 -0.15
N ALA A 582 -10.95 28.56 -0.55
CA ALA A 582 -11.83 27.59 0.07
C ALA A 582 -11.30 26.17 -0.13
N TYR A 583 -10.88 25.83 -1.35
CA TYR A 583 -10.23 24.57 -1.68
C TYR A 583 -8.98 24.31 -0.79
N ASP A 584 -8.02 25.26 -0.74
CA ASP A 584 -6.81 25.13 0.08
C ASP A 584 -7.10 24.97 1.57
N ARG A 585 -8.14 25.64 2.06
CA ARG A 585 -8.59 25.56 3.46
C ARG A 585 -9.13 24.16 3.79
N THR A 586 -9.97 23.61 2.94
CA THR A 586 -10.60 22.29 3.14
C THR A 586 -9.56 21.17 3.02
N VAL A 587 -8.69 21.23 2.02
CA VAL A 587 -7.56 20.29 1.89
C VAL A 587 -6.64 20.31 3.13
N LYS A 588 -6.36 21.48 3.70
CA LYS A 588 -5.56 21.58 4.93
C LYS A 588 -6.28 21.08 6.18
N GLN A 589 -7.61 21.15 6.23
CA GLN A 589 -8.39 20.62 7.36
C GLN A 589 -8.50 19.09 7.34
N GLU A 590 -8.62 18.49 6.15
CA GLU A 590 -8.66 17.04 6.01
C GLU A 590 -7.29 16.36 6.13
N LEU A 591 -6.20 17.11 5.99
CA LEU A 591 -4.83 16.64 6.17
C LEU A 591 -4.38 16.64 7.65
N ARG A 592 -5.19 17.16 8.57
CA ARG A 592 -4.95 17.13 10.02
C ARG A 592 -5.75 16.03 10.69
#